data_b168df64017df13838cd33ec216458c2
#
_entry.id   b168df64017df13838cd33ec216458c2
#
_cell.length_a   1.000
_cell.length_b   1.000
_cell.length_c   1.000
_cell.angle_alpha   90.00
_cell.angle_beta   90.00
_cell.angle_gamma   90.00
#
_symmetry.space_group_name_H-M   'P 1'
#
loop_
_entity.id
_entity.type
_entity.pdbx_description
1 polymer ?
#
loop_
_entity_poly.entity_id
_entity_poly.type
_entity_poly.pdbx_seq_one_letter_code
_entity_poly.pdbx_strand_id
1 'polypeptide(L)'
;FELIEADIRDLDACRKAASGIDLIYHEAALGSVPRSIADPVTTTEVNIAGFVNMLWAGVQAGVRRFVYASSSSVYGGSRELPKVEAKTGEPLSPYAITKCVNELYAGNFHALYGIDAVGLRYFNVFGPRQNPNGAYAAVIPNFMAALLAHRSPVINGDGSNSRDFTYVANVIEANLLAGTVENPEALNTAYNIAAG
;
A
#
# COMPACT_ATOMS: atom_id res chain seq x y z
N PHE A 1 22.07 4.32 8.49
CA PHE A 1 21.06 3.26 8.27
C PHE A 1 21.14 2.27 9.43
N GLU A 2 20.03 2.05 10.10
CA GLU A 2 19.86 1.03 11.14
C GLU A 2 18.78 0.05 10.67
N LEU A 3 19.05 -1.25 10.75
CA LEU A 3 18.07 -2.31 10.44
C LEU A 3 17.51 -2.86 11.75
N ILE A 4 16.18 -2.80 11.90
CA ILE A 4 15.45 -3.46 12.99
C ILE A 4 14.65 -4.60 12.37
N GLU A 5 15.07 -5.84 12.61
CA GLU A 5 14.34 -7.03 12.16
C GLU A 5 13.24 -7.34 13.18
N ALA A 6 11.98 -7.09 12.80
CA ALA A 6 10.84 -7.22 13.69
C ALA A 6 9.53 -7.41 12.89
N ASP A 7 8.46 -7.77 13.61
CA ASP A 7 7.11 -7.87 13.07
C ASP A 7 6.27 -6.66 13.53
N ILE A 8 5.56 -6.01 12.61
CA ILE A 8 4.69 -4.85 12.94
C ILE A 8 3.50 -5.23 13.84
N ARG A 9 3.19 -6.51 14.00
CA ARG A 9 2.21 -6.99 14.97
C ARG A 9 2.68 -6.85 16.42
N ASP A 10 3.99 -6.72 16.62
CA ASP A 10 4.59 -6.43 17.92
C ASP A 10 4.62 -4.90 18.15
N LEU A 11 3.74 -4.43 19.03
CA LEU A 11 3.64 -3.01 19.35
C LEU A 11 4.92 -2.44 19.99
N ASP A 12 5.62 -3.22 20.79
CA ASP A 12 6.85 -2.72 21.45
C ASP A 12 8.00 -2.59 20.45
N ALA A 13 8.08 -3.49 19.45
CA ALA A 13 8.98 -3.33 18.33
C ALA A 13 8.64 -2.08 17.49
N CYS A 14 7.35 -1.82 17.24
CA CYS A 14 6.90 -0.60 16.56
C CYS A 14 7.27 0.67 17.34
N ARG A 15 7.08 0.70 18.66
CA ARG A 15 7.51 1.81 19.53
C ARG A 15 9.00 2.08 19.47
N LYS A 16 9.80 1.01 19.51
CA LYS A 16 11.26 1.11 19.38
C LYS A 16 11.65 1.70 18.01
N ALA A 17 11.02 1.24 16.93
CA ALA A 17 11.29 1.71 15.58
C ALA A 17 10.88 3.17 15.36
N ALA A 18 9.80 3.64 16.00
CA ALA A 18 9.29 5.01 15.87
C ALA A 18 10.04 6.02 16.77
N SER A 19 10.84 5.56 17.72
CA SER A 19 11.53 6.45 18.69
C SER A 19 12.53 7.37 18.01
N GLY A 20 12.37 8.70 18.17
CA GLY A 20 13.26 9.71 17.59
C GLY A 20 13.11 9.89 16.08
N ILE A 21 12.00 9.46 15.50
CA ILE A 21 11.72 9.54 14.06
C ILE A 21 10.72 10.66 13.79
N ASP A 22 10.98 11.48 12.76
CA ASP A 22 10.09 12.57 12.33
C ASP A 22 9.06 12.14 11.28
N LEU A 23 9.38 11.12 10.49
CA LEU A 23 8.60 10.71 9.33
C LEU A 23 8.62 9.18 9.21
N ILE A 24 7.45 8.58 9.03
CA ILE A 24 7.29 7.15 8.75
C ILE A 24 6.79 6.94 7.33
N TYR A 25 7.47 6.08 6.56
CA TYR A 25 6.95 5.47 5.33
C TYR A 25 6.54 4.03 5.63
N HIS A 26 5.24 3.80 5.70
CA HIS A 26 4.68 2.49 6.06
C HIS A 26 4.29 1.70 4.81
N GLU A 27 5.21 0.89 4.32
CA GLU A 27 5.02 0.02 3.16
C GLU A 27 4.74 -1.45 3.56
N ALA A 28 4.86 -1.75 4.85
CA ALA A 28 4.72 -3.11 5.37
C ALA A 28 3.28 -3.62 5.28
N ALA A 29 3.05 -4.65 4.51
CA ALA A 29 1.76 -5.34 4.38
C ALA A 29 1.90 -6.70 3.71
N LEU A 30 0.90 -7.56 3.88
CA LEU A 30 0.70 -8.74 3.04
C LEU A 30 -0.09 -8.34 1.79
N GLY A 31 0.61 -8.05 0.70
CA GLY A 31 0.05 -7.55 -0.56
C GLY A 31 -0.34 -8.66 -1.51
N SER A 32 -1.51 -9.27 -1.38
CA SER A 32 -2.02 -10.26 -2.35
C SER A 32 -3.49 -10.54 -2.12
N VAL A 33 -4.32 -10.33 -3.15
CA VAL A 33 -5.74 -10.70 -3.11
C VAL A 33 -5.93 -12.20 -2.92
N PRO A 34 -5.30 -13.10 -3.72
CA PRO A 34 -5.45 -14.53 -3.50
C PRO A 34 -5.00 -15.02 -2.12
N ARG A 35 -3.88 -14.49 -1.59
CA ARG A 35 -3.44 -14.79 -0.22
C ARG A 35 -4.49 -14.40 0.80
N SER A 36 -5.06 -13.21 0.69
CA SER A 36 -6.05 -12.70 1.64
C SER A 36 -7.34 -13.53 1.66
N ILE A 37 -7.67 -14.17 0.53
CA ILE A 37 -8.81 -15.10 0.44
C ILE A 37 -8.47 -16.43 1.10
N ALA A 38 -7.24 -16.93 0.91
CA ALA A 38 -6.79 -18.18 1.48
C ALA A 38 -6.53 -18.08 3.00
N ASP A 39 -6.02 -16.94 3.47
CA ASP A 39 -5.73 -16.67 4.88
C ASP A 39 -6.12 -15.23 5.25
N PRO A 40 -7.41 -14.98 5.49
CA PRO A 40 -7.89 -13.66 5.86
C PRO A 40 -7.48 -13.25 7.28
N VAL A 41 -7.26 -14.20 8.18
CA VAL A 41 -6.89 -13.92 9.58
C VAL A 41 -5.51 -13.28 9.65
N THR A 42 -4.48 -13.96 9.16
CA THR A 42 -3.12 -13.42 9.15
C THR A 42 -3.04 -12.12 8.33
N THR A 43 -3.78 -12.03 7.21
CA THR A 43 -3.87 -10.78 6.43
C THR A 43 -4.43 -9.63 7.26
N THR A 44 -5.45 -9.86 8.07
CA THR A 44 -6.06 -8.85 8.95
C THR A 44 -5.11 -8.46 10.08
N GLU A 45 -4.48 -9.43 10.72
CA GLU A 45 -3.51 -9.18 11.82
C GLU A 45 -2.35 -8.30 11.33
N VAL A 46 -1.77 -8.61 10.18
CA VAL A 46 -0.64 -7.83 9.65
C VAL A 46 -1.12 -6.48 9.12
N ASN A 47 -2.14 -6.46 8.25
CA ASN A 47 -2.49 -5.25 7.51
C ASN A 47 -3.35 -4.27 8.31
N ILE A 48 -4.10 -4.72 9.31
CA ILE A 48 -4.91 -3.84 10.17
C ILE A 48 -4.24 -3.65 11.52
N ALA A 49 -4.04 -4.71 12.30
CA ALA A 49 -3.45 -4.57 13.63
C ALA A 49 -2.00 -4.03 13.54
N GLY A 50 -1.18 -4.56 12.62
CA GLY A 50 0.17 -4.06 12.40
C GLY A 50 0.21 -2.60 11.94
N PHE A 51 -0.70 -2.18 11.05
CA PHE A 51 -0.85 -0.79 10.64
C PHE A 51 -1.19 0.12 11.84
N VAL A 52 -2.18 -0.27 12.65
CA VAL A 52 -2.60 0.49 13.83
C VAL A 52 -1.48 0.58 14.86
N ASN A 53 -0.71 -0.50 15.05
CA ASN A 53 0.45 -0.49 15.94
C ASN A 53 1.49 0.55 15.51
N MET A 54 1.86 0.58 14.21
CA MET A 54 2.81 1.57 13.70
C MET A 54 2.27 2.99 13.77
N LEU A 55 1.00 3.19 13.42
CA LEU A 55 0.36 4.50 13.49
C LEU A 55 0.29 5.01 14.94
N TRP A 56 -0.06 4.12 15.89
CA TRP A 56 -0.08 4.44 17.31
C TRP A 56 1.31 4.71 17.89
N ALA A 57 2.30 3.91 17.51
CA ALA A 57 3.69 4.15 17.87
C ALA A 57 4.17 5.52 17.36
N GLY A 58 3.79 5.89 16.13
CA GLY A 58 4.06 7.21 15.56
C GLY A 58 3.44 8.35 16.37
N VAL A 59 2.19 8.23 16.77
CA VAL A 59 1.52 9.20 17.66
C VAL A 59 2.27 9.35 18.99
N GLN A 60 2.60 8.23 19.64
CA GLN A 60 3.30 8.23 20.93
C GLN A 60 4.71 8.83 20.84
N ALA A 61 5.39 8.68 19.72
CA ALA A 61 6.73 9.22 19.46
C ALA A 61 6.73 10.69 18.97
N GLY A 62 5.54 11.27 18.69
CA GLY A 62 5.42 12.61 18.14
C GLY A 62 5.86 12.74 16.68
N VAL A 63 5.73 11.66 15.91
CA VAL A 63 6.02 11.64 14.48
C VAL A 63 5.18 12.69 13.76
N ARG A 64 5.81 13.53 12.97
CA ARG A 64 5.17 14.64 12.25
C ARG A 64 4.30 14.13 11.10
N ARG A 65 4.75 13.11 10.37
CA ARG A 65 4.08 12.62 9.16
C ARG A 65 4.12 11.10 9.04
N PHE A 66 3.00 10.53 8.65
CA PHE A 66 2.83 9.10 8.36
C PHE A 66 2.37 8.91 6.92
N VAL A 67 3.27 8.50 6.02
CA VAL A 67 2.93 8.15 4.64
C VAL A 67 2.72 6.65 4.57
N TYR A 68 1.64 6.20 3.91
CA TYR A 68 1.33 4.76 3.90
C TYR A 68 0.84 4.25 2.55
N ALA A 69 1.19 3.00 2.26
CA ALA A 69 0.70 2.28 1.11
C ALA A 69 -0.79 1.93 1.27
N SER A 70 -1.65 2.62 0.52
CA SER A 70 -3.00 2.17 0.20
C SER A 70 -2.97 1.38 -1.11
N SER A 71 -4.09 1.22 -1.80
CA SER A 71 -4.17 0.39 -3.00
C SER A 71 -5.32 0.79 -3.90
N SER A 72 -5.15 0.63 -5.20
CA SER A 72 -6.27 0.71 -6.17
C SER A 72 -7.38 -0.31 -5.90
N SER A 73 -7.12 -1.35 -5.09
CA SER A 73 -8.13 -2.34 -4.68
C SER A 73 -9.31 -1.74 -3.88
N VAL A 74 -9.16 -0.52 -3.30
CA VAL A 74 -10.24 0.19 -2.62
C VAL A 74 -11.37 0.61 -3.56
N TYR A 75 -11.10 0.67 -4.87
CA TYR A 75 -12.12 0.91 -5.87
C TYR A 75 -13.02 -0.29 -6.15
N GLY A 76 -12.60 -1.49 -5.73
CA GLY A 76 -13.41 -2.71 -5.74
C GLY A 76 -14.14 -2.94 -7.06
N GLY A 77 -15.46 -3.14 -6.97
CA GLY A 77 -16.35 -3.41 -8.10
C GLY A 77 -16.76 -2.19 -8.93
N SER A 78 -16.31 -0.97 -8.61
CA SER A 78 -16.63 0.22 -9.39
C SER A 78 -16.20 0.06 -10.86
N ARG A 79 -17.10 0.36 -11.81
CA ARG A 79 -16.84 0.36 -13.26
C ARG A 79 -16.56 1.76 -13.80
N GLU A 80 -16.64 2.80 -12.98
CA GLU A 80 -16.36 4.16 -13.41
C GLU A 80 -14.88 4.34 -13.77
N LEU A 81 -14.61 5.03 -14.87
CA LEU A 81 -13.28 5.41 -15.34
C LEU A 81 -13.31 6.88 -15.77
N PRO A 82 -12.25 7.64 -15.51
CA PRO A 82 -11.09 7.29 -14.69
C PRO A 82 -11.45 7.09 -13.22
N LYS A 83 -10.59 6.38 -12.46
CA LYS A 83 -10.75 6.29 -11.00
C LYS A 83 -10.39 7.63 -10.36
N VAL A 84 -11.30 8.17 -9.57
CA VAL A 84 -11.09 9.43 -8.84
C VAL A 84 -11.15 9.19 -7.34
N GLU A 85 -10.33 9.89 -6.58
CA GLU A 85 -10.11 9.63 -5.16
C GLU A 85 -11.37 9.75 -4.31
N ALA A 86 -12.26 10.67 -4.66
CA ALA A 86 -13.51 10.91 -3.94
C ALA A 86 -14.54 9.77 -4.06
N LYS A 87 -14.35 8.82 -5.00
CA LYS A 87 -15.31 7.77 -5.31
C LYS A 87 -14.70 6.38 -5.18
N THR A 88 -14.62 5.85 -3.98
CA THR A 88 -14.29 4.43 -3.76
C THR A 88 -15.47 3.53 -4.07
N GLY A 89 -15.20 2.25 -4.30
CA GLY A 89 -16.23 1.24 -4.54
C GLY A 89 -16.39 0.27 -3.36
N GLU A 90 -17.20 -0.76 -3.56
CA GLU A 90 -17.32 -1.85 -2.61
C GLU A 90 -16.09 -2.78 -2.71
N PRO A 91 -15.35 -3.02 -1.61
CA PRO A 91 -14.15 -3.84 -1.65
C PRO A 91 -14.49 -5.31 -1.94
N LEU A 92 -13.77 -5.93 -2.89
CA LEU A 92 -14.05 -7.28 -3.38
C LEU A 92 -13.18 -8.39 -2.75
N SER A 93 -12.36 -8.06 -1.77
CA SER A 93 -11.47 -9.04 -1.12
C SER A 93 -11.10 -8.61 0.30
N PRO A 94 -10.68 -9.56 1.18
CA PRO A 94 -10.14 -9.20 2.49
C PRO A 94 -8.99 -8.21 2.40
N TYR A 95 -8.08 -8.35 1.42
CA TYR A 95 -7.01 -7.38 1.19
C TYR A 95 -7.56 -5.97 0.92
N ALA A 96 -8.55 -5.83 0.04
CA ALA A 96 -9.16 -4.53 -0.24
C ALA A 96 -9.81 -3.92 1.01
N ILE A 97 -10.50 -4.75 1.80
CA ILE A 97 -11.08 -4.32 3.09
C ILE A 97 -9.98 -3.78 4.01
N THR A 98 -8.83 -4.47 4.14
CA THR A 98 -7.75 -3.99 5.01
C THR A 98 -7.23 -2.62 4.58
N LYS A 99 -7.13 -2.34 3.28
CA LYS A 99 -6.68 -1.05 2.78
C LYS A 99 -7.72 0.07 2.99
N CYS A 100 -9.02 -0.21 2.82
CA CYS A 100 -10.08 0.72 3.20
C CYS A 100 -10.04 1.05 4.69
N VAL A 101 -9.85 0.05 5.54
CA VAL A 101 -9.75 0.21 7.00
C VAL A 101 -8.53 1.06 7.37
N ASN A 102 -7.39 0.89 6.70
CA ASN A 102 -6.20 1.72 6.94
C ASN A 102 -6.48 3.20 6.67
N GLU A 103 -7.18 3.53 5.56
CA GLU A 103 -7.58 4.92 5.25
C GLU A 103 -8.52 5.49 6.32
N LEU A 104 -9.47 4.69 6.81
CA LEU A 104 -10.36 5.10 7.91
C LEU A 104 -9.60 5.37 9.21
N TYR A 105 -8.66 4.50 9.59
CA TYR A 105 -7.83 4.71 10.77
C TYR A 105 -6.94 5.95 10.64
N ALA A 106 -6.31 6.16 9.48
CA ALA A 106 -5.47 7.32 9.25
C ALA A 106 -6.26 8.63 9.46
N GLY A 107 -7.45 8.76 8.85
CA GLY A 107 -8.30 9.93 9.03
C GLY A 107 -8.79 10.12 10.47
N ASN A 108 -9.16 9.02 11.15
CA ASN A 108 -9.60 9.06 12.54
C ASN A 108 -8.46 9.45 13.49
N PHE A 109 -7.24 8.93 13.26
CA PHE A 109 -6.08 9.26 14.08
C PHE A 109 -5.64 10.73 13.92
N HIS A 110 -5.74 11.28 12.70
CA HIS A 110 -5.55 12.71 12.52
C HIS A 110 -6.54 13.51 13.36
N ALA A 111 -7.83 13.19 13.29
CA ALA A 111 -8.88 13.91 14.02
C ALA A 111 -8.73 13.82 15.55
N LEU A 112 -8.26 12.70 16.09
CA LEU A 112 -8.14 12.46 17.52
C LEU A 112 -6.78 12.84 18.10
N TYR A 113 -5.71 12.62 17.37
CA TYR A 113 -4.33 12.71 17.88
C TYR A 113 -3.46 13.72 17.11
N GLY A 114 -3.96 14.30 16.01
CA GLY A 114 -3.27 15.33 15.26
C GLY A 114 -2.08 14.86 14.41
N ILE A 115 -1.90 13.55 14.22
CA ILE A 115 -0.85 13.04 13.33
C ILE A 115 -1.25 13.26 11.87
N ASP A 116 -0.38 13.88 11.08
CA ASP A 116 -0.63 14.03 9.64
C ASP A 116 -0.37 12.71 8.91
N ALA A 117 -1.34 12.27 8.11
CA ALA A 117 -1.23 11.04 7.35
C ALA A 117 -1.56 11.26 5.86
N VAL A 118 -0.79 10.61 4.97
CA VAL A 118 -1.03 10.63 3.53
C VAL A 118 -1.06 9.21 2.99
N GLY A 119 -2.18 8.81 2.41
CA GLY A 119 -2.34 7.50 1.78
C GLY A 119 -1.97 7.56 0.30
N LEU A 120 -1.27 6.54 -0.19
CA LEU A 120 -0.91 6.41 -1.59
C LEU A 120 -1.56 5.15 -2.17
N ARG A 121 -2.58 5.32 -3.02
CA ARG A 121 -3.30 4.22 -3.69
C ARG A 121 -2.51 3.77 -4.90
N TYR A 122 -1.62 2.81 -4.72
CA TYR A 122 -0.79 2.29 -5.80
C TYR A 122 -1.60 1.49 -6.81
N PHE A 123 -1.36 1.77 -8.12
CA PHE A 123 -1.86 0.99 -9.24
C PHE A 123 -0.71 0.16 -9.80
N ASN A 124 -0.89 -1.14 -9.89
CA ASN A 124 -0.02 -2.18 -10.49
C ASN A 124 1.45 -1.77 -10.66
N VAL A 125 2.14 -1.57 -9.55
CA VAL A 125 3.55 -1.13 -9.54
C VAL A 125 4.44 -2.18 -10.17
N PHE A 126 5.36 -1.74 -11.03
CA PHE A 126 6.38 -2.59 -11.64
C PHE A 126 7.74 -1.89 -11.66
N GLY A 127 8.80 -2.66 -11.79
CA GLY A 127 10.14 -2.11 -11.91
C GLY A 127 11.26 -3.09 -11.60
N PRO A 128 12.51 -2.62 -11.62
CA PRO A 128 13.68 -3.43 -11.30
C PRO A 128 13.56 -4.10 -9.93
N ARG A 129 14.10 -5.32 -9.81
CA ARG A 129 14.12 -6.13 -8.58
C ARG A 129 12.74 -6.67 -8.15
N GLN A 130 11.68 -6.51 -8.95
CA GLN A 130 10.42 -7.19 -8.69
C GLN A 130 10.60 -8.70 -8.83
N ASN A 131 10.20 -9.46 -7.80
CA ASN A 131 10.42 -10.91 -7.77
C ASN A 131 9.50 -11.65 -8.76
N PRO A 132 10.03 -12.37 -9.76
CA PRO A 132 9.23 -13.14 -10.72
C PRO A 132 8.75 -14.48 -10.17
N ASN A 133 9.32 -14.96 -9.06
CA ASN A 133 9.13 -16.33 -8.56
C ASN A 133 8.16 -16.43 -7.37
N GLY A 134 7.50 -15.35 -6.99
CA GLY A 134 6.51 -15.40 -5.93
C GLY A 134 5.24 -16.14 -6.36
N ALA A 135 4.58 -16.87 -5.45
CA ALA A 135 3.30 -17.54 -5.71
C ALA A 135 2.21 -16.60 -6.26
N TYR A 136 2.42 -15.31 -6.11
CA TYR A 136 1.54 -14.23 -6.58
C TYR A 136 2.31 -13.20 -7.41
N ALA A 137 3.30 -13.64 -8.17
CA ALA A 137 4.11 -12.77 -9.01
C ALA A 137 3.24 -12.03 -10.04
N ALA A 138 3.48 -10.73 -10.19
CA ALA A 138 2.72 -9.87 -11.09
C ALA A 138 2.96 -10.22 -12.56
N VAL A 139 2.06 -9.79 -13.44
CA VAL A 139 2.07 -10.14 -14.87
C VAL A 139 3.37 -9.74 -15.57
N ILE A 140 3.89 -8.53 -15.32
CA ILE A 140 5.12 -8.03 -15.97
C ILE A 140 6.33 -8.93 -15.67
N PRO A 141 6.74 -9.19 -14.42
CA PRO A 141 7.87 -10.07 -14.15
C PRO A 141 7.64 -11.50 -14.64
N ASN A 142 6.40 -12.02 -14.59
CA ASN A 142 6.09 -13.35 -15.11
C ASN A 142 6.26 -13.44 -16.64
N PHE A 143 5.76 -12.44 -17.37
CA PHE A 143 5.90 -12.39 -18.82
C PHE A 143 7.38 -12.25 -19.24
N MET A 144 8.10 -11.34 -18.57
CA MET A 144 9.54 -11.18 -18.81
C MET A 144 10.31 -12.48 -18.55
N ALA A 145 10.06 -13.16 -17.44
CA ALA A 145 10.72 -14.42 -17.12
C ALA A 145 10.41 -15.53 -18.15
N ALA A 146 9.15 -15.61 -18.62
CA ALA A 146 8.76 -16.57 -19.64
C ALA A 146 9.48 -16.28 -20.98
N LEU A 147 9.47 -15.03 -21.43
CA LEU A 147 10.08 -14.61 -22.69
C LEU A 147 11.60 -14.78 -22.68
N LEU A 148 12.28 -14.42 -21.57
CA LEU A 148 13.72 -14.65 -21.40
C LEU A 148 14.09 -16.13 -21.41
N ALA A 149 13.18 -17.00 -20.98
CA ALA A 149 13.34 -18.45 -21.04
C ALA A 149 12.85 -19.06 -22.37
N HIS A 150 12.58 -18.23 -23.39
CA HIS A 150 12.02 -18.65 -24.69
C HIS A 150 10.73 -19.48 -24.57
N ARG A 151 9.89 -19.17 -23.57
CA ARG A 151 8.58 -19.79 -23.34
C ARG A 151 7.46 -18.78 -23.59
N SER A 152 6.32 -19.27 -24.07
CA SER A 152 5.14 -18.43 -24.18
C SER A 152 4.61 -18.05 -22.79
N PRO A 153 4.29 -16.78 -22.52
CA PRO A 153 3.62 -16.40 -21.29
C PRO A 153 2.19 -16.96 -21.25
N VAL A 154 1.71 -17.24 -20.03
CA VAL A 154 0.33 -17.69 -19.82
C VAL A 154 -0.57 -16.47 -19.63
N ILE A 155 -1.58 -16.35 -20.48
CA ILE A 155 -2.62 -15.32 -20.40
C ILE A 155 -3.84 -15.95 -19.72
N ASN A 156 -4.27 -15.37 -18.60
CA ASN A 156 -5.49 -15.80 -17.91
C ASN A 156 -6.70 -15.09 -18.52
N GLY A 157 -7.66 -15.87 -19.03
CA GLY A 157 -8.83 -15.35 -19.75
C GLY A 157 -8.56 -15.16 -21.24
N ASP A 158 -9.26 -14.22 -21.85
CA ASP A 158 -9.22 -13.95 -23.30
C ASP A 158 -8.19 -12.89 -23.73
N GLY A 159 -7.46 -12.33 -22.78
CA GLY A 159 -6.46 -11.28 -23.02
C GLY A 159 -7.05 -9.87 -23.13
N SER A 160 -8.36 -9.68 -22.96
CA SER A 160 -9.02 -8.36 -23.01
C SER A 160 -8.78 -7.50 -21.77
N ASN A 161 -8.27 -8.09 -20.68
CA ASN A 161 -8.02 -7.37 -19.44
C ASN A 161 -6.89 -6.34 -19.59
N SER A 162 -7.17 -5.09 -19.27
CA SER A 162 -6.18 -4.02 -19.19
C SER A 162 -5.91 -3.61 -17.74
N ARG A 163 -4.74 -3.04 -17.50
CA ARG A 163 -4.34 -2.49 -16.19
C ARG A 163 -3.52 -1.23 -16.42
N ASP A 164 -3.65 -0.30 -15.51
CA ASP A 164 -2.73 0.83 -15.38
C ASP A 164 -1.46 0.33 -14.66
N PHE A 165 -0.31 0.47 -15.31
CA PHE A 165 0.99 0.05 -14.77
C PHE A 165 1.81 1.27 -14.38
N THR A 166 2.17 1.37 -13.12
CA THR A 166 2.94 2.48 -12.55
C THR A 166 4.39 2.07 -12.32
N TYR A 167 5.31 2.81 -12.94
CA TYR A 167 6.74 2.54 -12.75
C TYR A 167 7.19 2.89 -11.33
N VAL A 168 8.03 2.04 -10.74
CA VAL A 168 8.42 2.17 -9.32
C VAL A 168 9.09 3.50 -8.98
N ALA A 169 9.81 4.14 -9.92
CA ALA A 169 10.40 5.45 -9.67
C ALA A 169 9.34 6.53 -9.41
N ASN A 170 8.19 6.48 -10.10
CA ASN A 170 7.08 7.42 -9.87
C ASN A 170 6.47 7.20 -8.47
N VAL A 171 6.42 5.93 -8.02
CA VAL A 171 5.96 5.59 -6.66
C VAL A 171 6.91 6.14 -5.61
N ILE A 172 8.22 6.01 -5.81
CA ILE A 172 9.24 6.56 -4.92
C ILE A 172 9.12 8.09 -4.85
N GLU A 173 9.00 8.76 -5.98
CA GLU A 173 8.81 10.21 -6.03
C GLU A 173 7.55 10.65 -5.28
N ALA A 174 6.43 9.96 -5.49
CA ALA A 174 5.18 10.23 -4.79
C ALA A 174 5.32 10.08 -3.27
N ASN A 175 6.04 9.06 -2.79
CA ASN A 175 6.35 8.89 -1.38
C ASN A 175 7.16 10.07 -0.83
N LEU A 176 8.23 10.46 -1.52
CA LEU A 176 9.07 11.58 -1.11
C LEU A 176 8.27 12.89 -1.06
N LEU A 177 7.44 13.15 -2.07
CA LEU A 177 6.57 14.32 -2.10
C LEU A 177 5.56 14.31 -0.94
N ALA A 178 4.89 13.18 -0.69
CA ALA A 178 3.94 13.02 0.41
C ALA A 178 4.61 13.23 1.79
N GLY A 179 5.85 12.79 1.94
CA GLY A 179 6.63 12.98 3.18
C GLY A 179 7.08 14.41 3.41
N THR A 180 7.29 15.20 2.35
CA THR A 180 7.94 16.51 2.43
C THR A 180 7.01 17.69 2.13
N VAL A 181 5.82 17.46 1.55
CA VAL A 181 4.87 18.53 1.24
C VAL A 181 4.47 19.30 2.50
N GLU A 182 4.47 20.65 2.41
CA GLU A 182 4.13 21.53 3.53
C GLU A 182 2.71 22.10 3.42
N ASN A 183 2.07 22.01 2.24
CA ASN A 183 0.70 22.48 2.05
C ASN A 183 -0.27 21.65 2.89
N PRO A 184 -0.98 22.23 3.89
CA PRO A 184 -1.92 21.49 4.73
C PRO A 184 -3.08 20.86 3.95
N GLU A 185 -3.49 21.44 2.81
CA GLU A 185 -4.56 20.90 1.98
C GLU A 185 -4.18 19.61 1.27
N ALA A 186 -2.87 19.30 1.17
CA ALA A 186 -2.37 18.05 0.62
C ALA A 186 -2.26 16.94 1.66
N LEU A 187 -2.62 17.18 2.91
CA LEU A 187 -2.47 16.23 4.01
C LEU A 187 -3.80 15.54 4.34
N ASN A 188 -3.70 14.44 5.07
CA ASN A 188 -4.87 13.74 5.64
C ASN A 188 -5.89 13.25 4.60
N THR A 189 -5.37 12.87 3.45
CA THR A 189 -6.13 12.34 2.32
C THR A 189 -5.37 11.20 1.63
N ALA A 190 -6.02 10.53 0.67
CA ALA A 190 -5.40 9.49 -0.14
C ALA A 190 -5.34 9.93 -1.61
N TYR A 191 -4.22 9.63 -2.29
CA TYR A 191 -3.97 9.97 -3.68
C TYR A 191 -3.79 8.74 -4.55
N ASN A 192 -4.27 8.80 -5.79
CA ASN A 192 -3.97 7.81 -6.81
C ASN A 192 -2.53 7.96 -7.30
N ILE A 193 -1.79 6.86 -7.30
CA ILE A 193 -0.46 6.79 -7.89
C ILE A 193 -0.55 5.87 -9.10
N ALA A 194 -0.81 6.49 -10.25
CA ALA A 194 -1.13 5.87 -11.52
C ALA A 194 -0.45 6.63 -12.67
N ALA A 195 -0.33 6.02 -13.84
CA ALA A 195 0.22 6.69 -15.02
C ALA A 195 -0.87 7.36 -15.89
N GLY A 196 -2.14 6.90 -15.78
CA GLY A 196 -3.29 7.40 -16.53
C GLY A 196 -3.52 6.68 -17.85
#